data_140c7ba6ad5249997b54e24e8b054507
#
_entry.id   140c7ba6ad5249997b54e24e8b054507
#
_cell.length_a   1.000
_cell.length_b   1.000
_cell.length_c   1.000
_cell.angle_alpha   90.00
_cell.angle_beta   90.00
_cell.angle_gamma   90.00
#
_symmetry.space_group_name_H-M   'P 1'
#
loop_
_entity.id
_entity.type
_entity.pdbx_description
1 polymer ?
#
loop_
_entity_poly.entity_id
_entity_poly.type
_entity_poly.pdbx_seq_one_letter_code
_entity_poly.pdbx_strand_id
1 'polypeptide(L)'
;RLYAINPENGFFGVAPGTNAKSNYNALASTMKNTIFTNVALNNADNTVWWEGLDKNPPEDATEWKGAKVNGKEYTSVIGADGKPQKLAHPNSRFTAPAVNCPCVSPEFNNPNGVPVSAIIFGGRRASTTPLVYQSFDWTHGTYIGSAVSSETTAAAVGAVGVLRHDPMAMKPFIGYNVGDYWAHWLEMGEKLGDKAPKIFNVNWFKQDEEGHFMWPGFGDNMRVLDWIIKRCEGTIDAEETAIGYLPKKGDINLEGIEDEVTPEILDKLLYVDKDLWKKEIAEMRRYYKEDISDKGGHIPAALIAQLDKLEERLNK
;
A
#
# COMPACT_ATOMS: atom_id res chain seq x y z
N ARG A 1 4.22 -24.63 5.17
CA ARG A 1 4.26 -23.21 5.57
C ARG A 1 5.04 -22.42 4.54
N LEU A 2 4.61 -21.20 4.25
CA LEU A 2 5.32 -20.28 3.37
C LEU A 2 6.42 -19.56 4.14
N TYR A 3 7.57 -19.38 3.50
CA TYR A 3 8.71 -18.63 4.03
C TYR A 3 9.11 -17.54 3.04
N ALA A 4 9.45 -16.37 3.54
CA ALA A 4 9.97 -15.27 2.74
C ALA A 4 11.47 -15.15 2.92
N ILE A 5 12.18 -14.96 1.81
CA ILE A 5 13.57 -14.51 1.76
C ILE A 5 13.61 -13.21 0.98
N ASN A 6 14.48 -12.30 1.37
CA ASN A 6 14.70 -11.08 0.61
C ASN A 6 15.87 -11.26 -0.35
N PRO A 7 15.68 -11.16 -1.68
CA PRO A 7 16.77 -11.27 -2.65
C PRO A 7 17.59 -9.97 -2.75
N GLU A 8 17.13 -8.87 -2.16
CA GLU A 8 17.75 -7.56 -2.24
C GLU A 8 18.60 -7.24 -1.01
N ASN A 9 19.69 -6.51 -1.20
CA ASN A 9 20.62 -6.16 -0.12
C ASN A 9 20.20 -4.89 0.64
N GLY A 10 19.14 -4.23 0.25
CA GLY A 10 18.77 -2.94 0.84
C GLY A 10 17.39 -2.42 0.44
N PHE A 11 17.22 -1.13 0.68
CA PHE A 11 16.00 -0.40 0.43
C PHE A 11 16.14 0.49 -0.80
N PHE A 12 15.04 0.62 -1.56
CA PHE A 12 14.90 1.57 -2.63
C PHE A 12 13.69 2.46 -2.33
N GLY A 13 13.93 3.75 -2.12
CA GLY A 13 12.89 4.69 -1.69
C GLY A 13 12.81 5.97 -2.52
N VAL A 14 11.70 6.68 -2.39
CA VAL A 14 11.51 8.03 -2.93
C VAL A 14 12.13 9.04 -1.96
N ALA A 15 12.98 9.94 -2.46
CA ALA A 15 13.63 10.94 -1.63
C ALA A 15 12.69 12.10 -1.23
N PRO A 16 11.94 12.75 -2.15
CA PRO A 16 11.10 13.89 -1.79
C PRO A 16 10.08 13.56 -0.69
N GLY A 17 10.02 14.43 0.32
CA GLY A 17 9.14 14.24 1.48
C GLY A 17 9.72 13.36 2.59
N THR A 18 10.76 12.58 2.34
CA THR A 18 11.45 11.79 3.37
C THR A 18 12.23 12.70 4.31
N ASN A 19 11.94 12.64 5.61
CA ASN A 19 12.56 13.49 6.63
C ASN A 19 12.61 12.81 8.00
N ALA A 20 13.33 13.42 8.95
CA ALA A 20 13.51 12.86 10.28
C ALA A 20 12.21 12.78 11.12
N LYS A 21 11.21 13.61 10.83
CA LYS A 21 9.95 13.65 11.60
C LYS A 21 9.00 12.51 11.21
N SER A 22 8.84 12.29 9.90
CA SER A 22 7.86 11.32 9.38
C SER A 22 8.48 9.96 9.00
N ASN A 23 9.78 9.92 8.69
CA ASN A 23 10.45 8.72 8.15
C ASN A 23 11.84 8.51 8.79
N TYR A 24 11.92 8.59 10.12
CA TYR A 24 13.19 8.54 10.85
C TYR A 24 14.08 7.35 10.45
N ASN A 25 13.56 6.12 10.46
CA ASN A 25 14.34 4.92 10.13
C ASN A 25 14.80 4.90 8.67
N ALA A 26 13.97 5.38 7.74
CA ALA A 26 14.34 5.50 6.34
C ALA A 26 15.49 6.50 6.17
N LEU A 27 15.39 7.70 6.80
CA LEU A 27 16.45 8.71 6.73
C LEU A 27 17.74 8.19 7.41
N ALA A 28 17.65 7.57 8.58
CA ALA A 28 18.80 7.00 9.27
C ALA A 28 19.52 5.93 8.42
N SER A 29 18.76 5.15 7.64
CA SER A 29 19.31 4.15 6.72
C SER A 29 20.14 4.76 5.59
N THR A 30 19.91 6.03 5.25
CA THR A 30 20.63 6.71 4.14
C THR A 30 21.95 7.39 4.54
N MET A 31 22.31 7.33 5.82
CA MET A 31 23.46 8.11 6.34
C MET A 31 24.83 7.67 5.84
N LYS A 32 24.95 6.46 5.30
CA LYS A 32 26.21 5.95 4.72
C LYS A 32 25.96 4.91 3.64
N ASN A 33 26.93 4.77 2.74
CA ASN A 33 26.93 3.74 1.68
C ASN A 33 25.63 3.76 0.84
N THR A 34 25.08 4.96 0.62
CA THR A 34 23.81 5.13 -0.07
C THR A 34 24.06 5.76 -1.43
N ILE A 35 23.32 5.30 -2.43
CA ILE A 35 23.28 5.89 -3.77
C ILE A 35 22.03 6.75 -3.86
N PHE A 36 22.19 7.99 -4.27
CA PHE A 36 21.11 8.93 -4.55
C PHE A 36 21.04 9.22 -6.05
N THR A 37 19.84 9.32 -6.59
CA THR A 37 19.61 9.68 -7.99
C THR A 37 18.69 10.88 -8.10
N ASN A 38 19.09 11.86 -8.95
CA ASN A 38 18.30 13.04 -9.27
C ASN A 38 17.91 13.91 -8.05
N VAL A 39 18.69 13.87 -7.01
CA VAL A 39 18.62 14.79 -5.86
C VAL A 39 19.46 16.04 -6.13
N ALA A 40 19.32 17.07 -5.32
CA ALA A 40 20.23 18.21 -5.34
C ALA A 40 21.50 17.92 -4.51
N LEU A 41 22.59 18.60 -4.86
CA LEU A 41 23.84 18.63 -4.08
C LEU A 41 23.93 19.97 -3.37
N ASN A 42 24.17 19.96 -2.06
CA ASN A 42 24.64 21.10 -1.32
C ASN A 42 26.16 21.24 -1.55
N ASN A 43 26.59 22.26 -2.27
CA ASN A 43 27.99 22.43 -2.63
C ASN A 43 28.88 22.89 -1.45
N ALA A 44 28.28 23.38 -0.37
CA ALA A 44 29.02 23.87 0.81
C ALA A 44 29.66 22.72 1.61
N ASP A 45 28.98 21.53 1.67
CA ASP A 45 29.42 20.42 2.49
C ASP A 45 29.36 19.05 1.75
N ASN A 46 29.00 19.04 0.46
CA ASN A 46 28.82 17.87 -0.38
C ASN A 46 27.74 16.91 0.12
N THR A 47 26.75 17.41 0.85
CA THR A 47 25.58 16.60 1.23
C THR A 47 24.49 16.67 0.16
N VAL A 48 23.58 15.69 0.18
CA VAL A 48 22.41 15.67 -0.70
C VAL A 48 21.26 16.44 -0.08
N TRP A 49 20.41 16.98 -0.94
CA TRP A 49 19.20 17.67 -0.51
C TRP A 49 18.02 17.35 -1.45
N TRP A 50 16.81 17.37 -0.90
CA TRP A 50 15.54 17.24 -1.63
C TRP A 50 14.41 17.96 -0.89
N GLU A 51 13.35 18.29 -1.59
CA GLU A 51 12.19 18.96 -1.02
C GLU A 51 11.55 18.12 0.09
N GLY A 52 11.43 18.74 1.27
CA GLY A 52 10.86 18.11 2.46
C GLY A 52 11.89 17.42 3.37
N LEU A 53 13.18 17.40 3.02
CA LEU A 53 14.25 16.95 3.92
C LEU A 53 14.34 17.86 5.14
N ASP A 54 14.41 19.16 4.89
CA ASP A 54 14.32 20.24 5.87
C ASP A 54 13.58 21.45 5.31
N LYS A 55 13.51 22.54 6.09
CA LYS A 55 12.74 23.74 5.72
C LYS A 55 13.46 24.65 4.74
N ASN A 56 14.79 24.61 4.69
CA ASN A 56 15.60 25.57 3.97
C ASN A 56 16.41 24.86 2.88
N PRO A 57 16.22 25.22 1.61
CA PRO A 57 17.10 24.75 0.55
C PRO A 57 18.51 25.35 0.73
N PRO A 58 19.58 24.63 0.34
CA PRO A 58 20.96 25.13 0.42
C PRO A 58 21.14 26.37 -0.47
N GLU A 59 21.90 27.36 0.03
CA GLU A 59 22.15 28.57 -0.75
C GLU A 59 23.03 28.30 -1.97
N ASP A 60 24.10 27.51 -1.81
CA ASP A 60 24.93 27.03 -2.92
C ASP A 60 24.57 25.59 -3.25
N ALA A 61 23.77 25.43 -4.30
CA ALA A 61 23.25 24.16 -4.71
C ALA A 61 23.60 23.85 -6.16
N THR A 62 23.74 22.54 -6.45
CA THR A 62 23.62 22.02 -7.82
C THR A 62 22.28 21.29 -7.92
N GLU A 63 21.36 21.82 -8.75
CA GLU A 63 20.06 21.19 -8.96
C GLU A 63 20.20 19.86 -9.77
N TRP A 64 19.19 19.03 -9.78
CA TRP A 64 19.24 17.66 -10.30
C TRP A 64 19.61 17.50 -11.78
N LYS A 65 19.53 18.59 -12.59
CA LYS A 65 19.99 18.60 -13.99
C LYS A 65 21.43 19.05 -14.14
N GLY A 66 22.08 19.45 -13.02
CA GLY A 66 23.48 19.83 -12.98
C GLY A 66 23.77 21.34 -13.01
N ALA A 67 22.76 22.21 -13.00
CA ALA A 67 22.98 23.66 -12.93
C ALA A 67 23.29 24.09 -11.50
N LYS A 68 24.32 24.96 -11.35
CA LYS A 68 24.61 25.62 -10.08
C LYS A 68 23.67 26.80 -9.88
N VAL A 69 23.02 26.86 -8.73
CA VAL A 69 21.98 27.84 -8.41
C VAL A 69 22.03 28.24 -6.94
N ASN A 70 21.50 29.45 -6.63
CA ASN A 70 21.06 29.72 -5.26
C ASN A 70 19.74 29.02 -5.03
N GLY A 71 19.72 28.02 -4.12
CA GLY A 71 18.57 27.15 -3.97
C GLY A 71 17.32 27.89 -3.48
N LYS A 72 17.46 28.90 -2.61
CA LYS A 72 16.33 29.68 -2.13
C LYS A 72 15.70 30.53 -3.24
N GLU A 73 16.53 31.18 -4.04
CA GLU A 73 16.05 31.96 -5.19
C GLU A 73 15.43 31.05 -6.24
N TYR A 74 16.08 29.94 -6.57
CA TYR A 74 15.62 28.98 -7.56
C TYR A 74 14.24 28.41 -7.21
N THR A 75 14.04 28.00 -5.96
CA THR A 75 12.74 27.44 -5.51
C THR A 75 11.65 28.51 -5.35
N SER A 76 11.98 29.79 -5.36
CA SER A 76 10.99 30.89 -5.37
C SER A 76 10.42 31.18 -6.75
N VAL A 77 11.08 30.72 -7.81
CA VAL A 77 10.64 30.95 -9.20
C VAL A 77 9.51 29.99 -9.55
N ILE A 78 8.44 30.52 -10.12
CA ILE A 78 7.35 29.73 -10.66
C ILE A 78 7.70 29.24 -12.07
N GLY A 79 7.67 27.94 -12.27
CA GLY A 79 7.93 27.33 -13.56
C GLY A 79 6.77 27.47 -14.56
N ALA A 80 6.96 27.00 -15.76
CA ALA A 80 5.96 27.04 -16.84
C ALA A 80 4.70 26.24 -16.51
N ASP A 81 4.79 25.31 -15.58
CA ASP A 81 3.67 24.48 -15.08
C ASP A 81 2.87 25.16 -13.95
N GLY A 82 3.19 26.43 -13.63
CA GLY A 82 2.55 27.20 -12.56
C GLY A 82 2.94 26.78 -11.14
N LYS A 83 3.98 25.94 -10.98
CA LYS A 83 4.47 25.46 -9.68
C LYS A 83 5.88 25.99 -9.38
N PRO A 84 6.27 26.09 -8.10
CA PRO A 84 7.65 26.40 -7.74
C PRO A 84 8.64 25.41 -8.37
N GLN A 85 9.77 25.92 -8.85
CA GLN A 85 10.85 25.07 -9.35
C GLN A 85 11.40 24.21 -8.21
N LYS A 86 11.88 23.03 -8.55
CA LYS A 86 12.38 22.04 -7.58
C LYS A 86 13.85 21.74 -7.83
N LEU A 87 14.63 21.72 -6.76
CA LEU A 87 16.05 21.37 -6.79
C LEU A 87 16.27 19.90 -7.06
N ALA A 88 15.41 19.03 -6.50
CA ALA A 88 15.40 17.60 -6.77
C ALA A 88 14.29 17.23 -7.75
N HIS A 89 14.48 16.17 -8.53
CA HIS A 89 13.41 15.62 -9.36
C HIS A 89 12.28 15.06 -8.47
N PRO A 90 11.00 15.26 -8.81
CA PRO A 90 9.88 14.76 -8.00
C PRO A 90 9.87 13.25 -7.77
N ASN A 91 10.56 12.50 -8.63
CA ASN A 91 10.74 11.05 -8.52
C ASN A 91 12.21 10.68 -8.23
N SER A 92 12.97 11.57 -7.59
CA SER A 92 14.31 11.24 -7.13
C SER A 92 14.31 10.11 -6.11
N ARG A 93 15.37 9.30 -6.12
CA ARG A 93 15.41 8.04 -5.37
C ARG A 93 16.69 7.93 -4.54
N PHE A 94 16.62 7.06 -3.54
CA PHE A 94 17.79 6.56 -2.84
C PHE A 94 17.78 5.04 -2.78
N THR A 95 18.98 4.45 -2.73
CA THR A 95 19.20 3.04 -2.47
C THR A 95 20.18 2.91 -1.31
N ALA A 96 19.77 2.31 -0.21
CA ALA A 96 20.55 2.20 1.01
C ALA A 96 20.65 0.72 1.45
N PRO A 97 21.80 0.28 1.99
CA PRO A 97 21.93 -1.07 2.55
C PRO A 97 20.95 -1.29 3.71
N ALA A 98 20.28 -2.44 3.74
CA ALA A 98 19.33 -2.78 4.80
C ALA A 98 19.96 -2.78 6.20
N VAL A 99 21.24 -3.16 6.29
CA VAL A 99 21.99 -3.16 7.55
C VAL A 99 22.18 -1.77 8.18
N ASN A 100 21.95 -0.70 7.43
CA ASN A 100 21.96 0.66 7.98
C ASN A 100 20.67 0.98 8.75
N CYS A 101 19.59 0.21 8.57
CA CYS A 101 18.33 0.46 9.24
C CYS A 101 18.44 0.17 10.74
N PRO A 102 18.12 1.15 11.64
CA PRO A 102 18.25 0.94 13.08
C PRO A 102 17.42 -0.20 13.64
N CYS A 103 16.34 -0.59 12.96
CA CYS A 103 15.41 -1.64 13.39
C CYS A 103 15.41 -2.87 12.46
N VAL A 104 16.49 -3.10 11.69
CA VAL A 104 16.58 -4.28 10.84
C VAL A 104 16.53 -5.56 11.70
N SER A 105 15.71 -6.51 11.27
CA SER A 105 15.62 -7.81 11.95
C SER A 105 16.93 -8.57 11.85
N PRO A 106 17.40 -9.26 12.92
CA PRO A 106 18.54 -10.18 12.83
C PRO A 106 18.29 -11.32 11.83
N GLU A 107 17.02 -11.64 11.56
CA GLU A 107 16.63 -12.68 10.60
C GLU A 107 16.61 -12.19 9.15
N PHE A 108 16.94 -10.92 8.87
CA PHE A 108 16.87 -10.34 7.52
C PHE A 108 17.67 -11.15 6.48
N ASN A 109 18.84 -11.66 6.86
CA ASN A 109 19.72 -12.47 6.01
C ASN A 109 19.63 -13.98 6.31
N ASN A 110 18.60 -14.45 7.02
CA ASN A 110 18.45 -15.88 7.30
C ASN A 110 18.23 -16.66 5.99
N PRO A 111 19.13 -17.59 5.61
CA PRO A 111 19.02 -18.34 4.36
C PRO A 111 17.79 -19.28 4.33
N ASN A 112 17.25 -19.64 5.49
CA ASN A 112 16.04 -20.46 5.59
C ASN A 112 14.76 -19.60 5.47
N GLY A 113 14.90 -18.29 5.39
CA GLY A 113 13.79 -17.34 5.36
C GLY A 113 13.07 -17.18 6.70
N VAL A 114 12.08 -16.30 6.70
CA VAL A 114 11.17 -16.07 7.82
C VAL A 114 9.78 -16.59 7.51
N PRO A 115 9.07 -17.20 8.47
CA PRO A 115 7.73 -17.72 8.21
C PRO A 115 6.74 -16.58 7.97
N VAL A 116 5.89 -16.74 6.96
CA VAL A 116 4.81 -15.83 6.64
C VAL A 116 3.53 -16.30 7.32
N SER A 117 2.91 -15.45 8.13
CA SER A 117 1.64 -15.72 8.83
C SER A 117 0.47 -14.94 8.23
N ALA A 118 0.72 -13.78 7.65
CA ALA A 118 -0.27 -12.95 7.00
C ALA A 118 0.25 -12.40 5.67
N ILE A 119 -0.66 -12.26 4.70
CA ILE A 119 -0.47 -11.48 3.48
C ILE A 119 -1.52 -10.36 3.52
N ILE A 120 -1.08 -9.11 3.35
CA ILE A 120 -1.93 -7.94 3.48
C ILE A 120 -1.95 -7.21 2.13
N PHE A 121 -3.11 -7.18 1.49
CA PHE A 121 -3.35 -6.33 0.33
C PHE A 121 -3.95 -5.00 0.76
N GLY A 122 -3.86 -4.00 -0.10
CA GLY A 122 -4.49 -2.71 0.14
C GLY A 122 -4.47 -1.81 -1.09
N GLY A 123 -5.35 -0.84 -1.08
CA GLY A 123 -5.46 0.18 -2.12
C GLY A 123 -6.13 1.44 -1.56
N ARG A 124 -5.99 2.56 -2.25
CA ARG A 124 -6.69 3.80 -1.87
C ARG A 124 -8.11 3.75 -2.39
N ARG A 125 -9.06 3.61 -1.47
CA ARG A 125 -10.49 3.61 -1.77
C ARG A 125 -11.20 4.62 -0.86
N ALA A 126 -11.86 5.61 -1.46
CA ALA A 126 -12.54 6.66 -0.70
C ALA A 126 -13.79 6.13 0.03
N SER A 127 -14.45 5.10 -0.47
CA SER A 127 -15.75 4.67 0.05
C SER A 127 -15.90 3.18 0.33
N THR A 128 -15.86 2.34 -0.69
CA THR A 128 -16.40 0.96 -0.65
C THR A 128 -15.69 0.04 0.32
N THR A 129 -14.35 0.09 0.36
CA THR A 129 -13.55 -0.88 1.11
C THR A 129 -13.45 -0.49 2.58
N PRO A 130 -13.78 -1.39 3.53
CA PRO A 130 -13.59 -1.14 4.96
C PRO A 130 -12.12 -0.93 5.35
N LEU A 131 -11.89 -0.42 6.56
CA LEU A 131 -10.57 -0.23 7.15
C LEU A 131 -9.74 -1.51 7.11
N VAL A 132 -10.35 -2.66 7.44
CA VAL A 132 -9.71 -3.97 7.38
C VAL A 132 -10.76 -5.07 7.25
N TYR A 133 -10.43 -6.14 6.53
CA TYR A 133 -11.14 -7.42 6.58
C TYR A 133 -10.22 -8.58 6.21
N GLN A 134 -10.53 -9.77 6.71
CA GLN A 134 -9.84 -11.02 6.45
C GLN A 134 -10.61 -11.86 5.45
N SER A 135 -9.92 -12.54 4.55
CA SER A 135 -10.54 -13.54 3.66
C SER A 135 -11.10 -14.74 4.43
N PHE A 136 -12.12 -15.41 3.86
CA PHE A 136 -12.65 -16.66 4.41
C PHE A 136 -11.62 -17.80 4.34
N ASP A 137 -10.94 -17.88 3.20
CA ASP A 137 -9.93 -18.89 2.90
C ASP A 137 -8.88 -18.33 1.91
N TRP A 138 -7.95 -19.19 1.51
CA TRP A 138 -6.91 -18.83 0.55
C TRP A 138 -7.46 -18.50 -0.84
N THR A 139 -8.44 -19.24 -1.33
CA THR A 139 -9.07 -19.01 -2.64
C THR A 139 -9.78 -17.66 -2.67
N HIS A 140 -10.54 -17.36 -1.61
CA HIS A 140 -11.16 -16.05 -1.44
C HIS A 140 -10.09 -14.94 -1.30
N GLY A 141 -9.00 -15.19 -0.58
CA GLY A 141 -7.88 -14.26 -0.48
C GLY A 141 -7.18 -13.99 -1.82
N THR A 142 -7.04 -15.02 -2.66
CA THR A 142 -6.53 -14.87 -4.03
C THR A 142 -7.47 -14.00 -4.87
N TYR A 143 -8.79 -14.16 -4.73
CA TYR A 143 -9.77 -13.28 -5.35
C TYR A 143 -9.61 -11.83 -4.85
N ILE A 144 -9.52 -11.59 -3.54
CA ILE A 144 -9.29 -10.27 -2.95
C ILE A 144 -8.03 -9.62 -3.56
N GLY A 145 -6.93 -10.37 -3.63
CA GLY A 145 -5.69 -9.89 -4.25
C GLY A 145 -5.85 -9.54 -5.73
N SER A 146 -6.59 -10.34 -6.50
CA SER A 146 -6.86 -10.09 -7.92
C SER A 146 -7.72 -8.83 -8.15
N ALA A 147 -8.56 -8.48 -7.16
CA ALA A 147 -9.46 -7.34 -7.17
C ALA A 147 -8.84 -6.03 -6.65
N VAL A 148 -7.58 -6.07 -6.18
CA VAL A 148 -6.93 -4.85 -5.68
C VAL A 148 -6.98 -3.73 -6.70
N SER A 149 -7.45 -2.58 -6.25
CA SER A 149 -7.57 -1.38 -7.05
C SER A 149 -7.33 -0.14 -6.20
N SER A 150 -6.89 0.94 -6.84
CA SER A 150 -6.64 2.21 -6.19
C SER A 150 -7.21 3.35 -7.01
N GLU A 151 -7.81 4.31 -6.35
CA GLU A 151 -8.22 5.56 -6.97
C GLU A 151 -7.01 6.45 -7.24
N THR A 152 -6.99 7.13 -8.39
CA THR A 152 -5.93 8.05 -8.76
C THR A 152 -5.94 9.29 -7.87
N THR A 153 -4.76 9.79 -7.54
CA THR A 153 -4.57 11.01 -6.74
C THR A 153 -4.18 12.20 -7.64
N ALA A 154 -4.22 13.40 -7.09
CA ALA A 154 -3.76 14.62 -7.77
C ALA A 154 -2.30 14.58 -8.25
N ALA A 155 -1.46 13.68 -7.70
CA ALA A 155 -0.09 13.47 -8.13
C ALA A 155 0.04 12.59 -9.38
N ALA A 156 -1.04 11.88 -9.76
CA ALA A 156 -1.07 11.06 -10.97
C ALA A 156 -1.41 11.91 -12.20
N VAL A 157 -0.90 11.49 -13.35
CA VAL A 157 -1.32 12.09 -14.63
C VAL A 157 -2.73 11.57 -14.96
N GLY A 158 -3.71 12.48 -15.04
CA GLY A 158 -5.11 12.15 -15.36
C GLY A 158 -6.11 12.69 -14.35
N ALA A 159 -7.37 12.25 -14.45
CA ALA A 159 -8.43 12.66 -13.54
C ALA A 159 -8.24 12.03 -12.15
N VAL A 160 -8.55 12.80 -11.09
CA VAL A 160 -8.56 12.33 -9.69
C VAL A 160 -9.76 11.42 -9.46
N GLY A 161 -9.60 10.38 -8.64
CA GLY A 161 -10.68 9.48 -8.25
C GLY A 161 -11.03 8.41 -9.29
N VAL A 162 -10.23 8.27 -10.36
CA VAL A 162 -10.41 7.18 -11.34
C VAL A 162 -9.87 5.89 -10.77
N LEU A 163 -10.68 4.83 -10.81
CA LEU A 163 -10.29 3.50 -10.33
C LEU A 163 -9.27 2.87 -11.29
N ARG A 164 -8.13 2.48 -10.75
CA ARG A 164 -7.09 1.74 -11.45
C ARG A 164 -6.91 0.37 -10.83
N HIS A 165 -7.17 -0.66 -11.61
CA HIS A 165 -6.90 -2.04 -11.20
C HIS A 165 -5.39 -2.31 -11.17
N ASP A 166 -4.92 -2.86 -10.06
CA ASP A 166 -3.54 -3.21 -9.81
C ASP A 166 -3.48 -4.53 -9.02
N PRO A 167 -3.83 -5.65 -9.67
CA PRO A 167 -3.97 -6.95 -9.01
C PRO A 167 -2.72 -7.28 -8.20
N MET A 168 -2.94 -7.59 -6.92
CA MET A 168 -1.90 -7.93 -5.94
C MET A 168 -0.81 -6.86 -5.78
N ALA A 169 -1.04 -5.61 -6.25
CA ALA A 169 -0.06 -4.54 -6.40
C ALA A 169 1.17 -4.95 -7.24
N MET A 170 0.97 -5.86 -8.20
CA MET A 170 2.04 -6.51 -8.97
C MET A 170 1.96 -6.24 -10.48
N LYS A 171 0.96 -5.48 -10.96
CA LYS A 171 0.71 -5.29 -12.39
C LYS A 171 1.96 -4.87 -13.20
N PRO A 172 2.83 -3.94 -12.76
CA PRO A 172 4.03 -3.57 -13.50
C PRO A 172 5.11 -4.67 -13.54
N PHE A 173 5.00 -5.70 -12.70
CA PHE A 173 6.01 -6.71 -12.48
C PHE A 173 5.63 -8.09 -13.03
N ILE A 174 4.38 -8.26 -13.50
CA ILE A 174 3.89 -9.50 -14.11
C ILE A 174 4.19 -9.45 -15.61
N GLY A 175 5.18 -10.21 -16.05
CA GLY A 175 5.64 -10.24 -17.44
C GLY A 175 4.97 -11.30 -18.32
N TYR A 176 3.87 -11.90 -17.87
CA TYR A 176 3.10 -12.94 -18.58
C TYR A 176 1.61 -12.80 -18.27
N ASN A 177 0.78 -13.76 -18.70
CA ASN A 177 -0.65 -13.70 -18.44
C ASN A 177 -0.96 -13.70 -16.94
N VAL A 178 -1.67 -12.67 -16.47
CA VAL A 178 -1.99 -12.53 -15.05
C VAL A 178 -2.86 -13.67 -14.51
N GLY A 179 -3.66 -14.29 -15.37
CA GLY A 179 -4.46 -15.46 -15.00
C GLY A 179 -3.59 -16.66 -14.62
N ASP A 180 -2.43 -16.86 -15.27
CA ASP A 180 -1.45 -17.90 -14.89
C ASP A 180 -0.85 -17.60 -13.51
N TYR A 181 -0.57 -16.32 -13.23
CA TYR A 181 -0.10 -15.90 -11.91
C TYR A 181 -1.11 -16.20 -10.81
N TRP A 182 -2.40 -15.91 -11.06
CA TRP A 182 -3.48 -16.24 -10.12
C TRP A 182 -3.70 -17.75 -9.99
N ALA A 183 -3.59 -18.51 -11.09
CA ALA A 183 -3.65 -19.95 -11.05
C ALA A 183 -2.54 -20.55 -10.18
N HIS A 184 -1.34 -19.99 -10.27
CA HIS A 184 -0.23 -20.40 -9.39
C HIS A 184 -0.52 -20.11 -7.90
N TRP A 185 -1.14 -18.96 -7.58
CA TRP A 185 -1.58 -18.69 -6.21
C TRP A 185 -2.58 -19.75 -5.71
N LEU A 186 -3.55 -20.12 -6.53
CA LEU A 186 -4.54 -21.16 -6.20
C LEU A 186 -3.84 -22.51 -5.96
N GLU A 187 -2.93 -22.90 -6.84
CA GLU A 187 -2.12 -24.13 -6.70
C GLU A 187 -1.28 -24.11 -5.39
N MET A 188 -0.70 -22.98 -5.05
CA MET A 188 0.04 -22.83 -3.79
C MET A 188 -0.86 -23.01 -2.57
N GLY A 189 -2.11 -22.56 -2.64
CA GLY A 189 -3.09 -22.81 -1.58
C GLY A 189 -3.36 -24.29 -1.36
N GLU A 190 -3.53 -25.06 -2.43
CA GLU A 190 -3.68 -26.53 -2.37
C GLU A 190 -2.46 -27.20 -1.74
N LYS A 191 -1.26 -26.80 -2.14
CA LYS A 191 0.02 -27.30 -1.58
C LYS A 191 0.22 -26.98 -0.11
N LEU A 192 -0.22 -25.79 0.33
CA LEU A 192 -0.03 -25.31 1.70
C LEU A 192 -1.11 -25.86 2.66
N GLY A 193 -2.33 -26.06 2.17
CA GLY A 193 -3.46 -26.50 2.99
C GLY A 193 -3.64 -25.60 4.22
N ASP A 194 -3.82 -26.19 5.38
CA ASP A 194 -4.00 -25.48 6.67
C ASP A 194 -2.78 -24.63 7.12
N LYS A 195 -1.65 -24.78 6.43
CA LYS A 195 -0.43 -24.03 6.69
C LYS A 195 -0.32 -22.76 5.84
N ALA A 196 -1.33 -22.45 5.04
CA ALA A 196 -1.39 -21.22 4.25
C ALA A 196 -1.49 -20.00 5.17
N PRO A 197 -0.80 -18.89 4.83
CA PRO A 197 -0.98 -17.62 5.53
C PRO A 197 -2.43 -17.14 5.42
N LYS A 198 -2.90 -16.40 6.42
CA LYS A 198 -4.18 -15.70 6.30
C LYS A 198 -4.01 -14.49 5.39
N ILE A 199 -5.06 -14.14 4.64
CA ILE A 199 -5.04 -13.01 3.71
C ILE A 199 -5.99 -11.94 4.22
N PHE A 200 -5.52 -10.69 4.22
CA PHE A 200 -6.24 -9.51 4.67
C PHE A 200 -6.26 -8.44 3.59
N ASN A 201 -7.23 -7.56 3.66
CA ASN A 201 -7.24 -6.30 2.93
C ASN A 201 -7.34 -5.14 3.92
N VAL A 202 -6.61 -4.05 3.64
CA VAL A 202 -6.63 -2.82 4.44
C VAL A 202 -6.89 -1.61 3.55
N ASN A 203 -7.57 -0.61 4.09
CA ASN A 203 -7.81 0.67 3.41
C ASN A 203 -7.65 1.83 4.41
N TRP A 204 -6.51 2.51 4.35
CA TRP A 204 -6.21 3.68 5.18
C TRP A 204 -6.85 4.99 4.70
N PHE A 205 -7.58 4.98 3.58
CA PHE A 205 -7.93 6.17 2.81
C PHE A 205 -9.44 6.39 2.68
N LYS A 206 -10.26 5.72 3.49
CA LYS A 206 -11.70 5.95 3.49
C LYS A 206 -12.00 7.38 3.94
N GLN A 207 -12.92 8.05 3.23
CA GLN A 207 -13.25 9.46 3.42
C GLN A 207 -14.67 9.63 3.92
N ASP A 208 -14.90 10.74 4.62
CA ASP A 208 -16.22 11.25 4.94
C ASP A 208 -16.87 11.97 3.74
N GLU A 209 -18.04 12.57 3.96
CA GLU A 209 -18.80 13.29 2.93
C GLU A 209 -18.10 14.57 2.46
N GLU A 210 -17.23 15.17 3.31
CA GLU A 210 -16.42 16.33 3.01
C GLU A 210 -15.09 16.00 2.35
N GLY A 211 -14.74 14.72 2.23
CA GLY A 211 -13.51 14.23 1.60
C GLY A 211 -12.31 14.18 2.55
N HIS A 212 -12.50 14.28 3.87
CA HIS A 212 -11.44 14.10 4.85
C HIS A 212 -11.24 12.62 5.15
N PHE A 213 -9.98 12.23 5.39
CA PHE A 213 -9.68 10.87 5.81
C PHE A 213 -10.24 10.59 7.20
N MET A 214 -10.99 9.49 7.32
CA MET A 214 -11.62 9.07 8.57
C MET A 214 -10.67 8.32 9.48
N TRP A 215 -9.53 7.83 8.98
CA TRP A 215 -8.51 7.13 9.73
C TRP A 215 -7.23 7.97 9.80
N PRO A 216 -6.60 8.14 10.98
CA PRO A 216 -5.41 8.98 11.13
C PRO A 216 -4.20 8.48 10.32
N GLY A 217 -4.11 7.18 10.09
CA GLY A 217 -3.04 6.57 9.32
C GLY A 217 -1.74 6.42 10.09
N PHE A 218 -0.66 6.22 9.37
CA PHE A 218 0.72 6.04 9.80
C PHE A 218 0.88 5.28 11.14
N GLY A 219 1.17 5.93 12.27
CA GLY A 219 1.39 5.29 13.57
C GLY A 219 0.19 4.47 14.04
N ASP A 220 -1.01 4.93 13.77
CA ASP A 220 -2.27 4.28 14.19
C ASP A 220 -2.62 3.05 13.34
N ASN A 221 -1.97 2.87 12.19
CA ASN A 221 -2.07 1.62 11.42
C ASN A 221 -1.63 0.40 12.25
N MET A 222 -0.75 0.57 13.25
CA MET A 222 -0.36 -0.50 14.15
C MET A 222 -1.53 -1.09 14.94
N ARG A 223 -2.61 -0.34 15.19
CA ARG A 223 -3.82 -0.81 15.86
C ARG A 223 -4.55 -1.86 15.02
N VAL A 224 -4.57 -1.67 13.70
CA VAL A 224 -5.12 -2.63 12.76
C VAL A 224 -4.20 -3.83 12.58
N LEU A 225 -2.89 -3.62 12.55
CA LEU A 225 -1.90 -4.70 12.48
C LEU A 225 -1.94 -5.58 13.74
N ASP A 226 -2.18 -5.01 14.92
CA ASP A 226 -2.39 -5.75 16.15
C ASP A 226 -3.59 -6.71 16.04
N TRP A 227 -4.72 -6.24 15.50
CA TRP A 227 -5.86 -7.11 15.23
C TRP A 227 -5.50 -8.23 14.23
N ILE A 228 -4.79 -7.92 13.15
CA ILE A 228 -4.33 -8.92 12.16
C ILE A 228 -3.44 -9.99 12.83
N ILE A 229 -2.51 -9.58 13.69
CA ILE A 229 -1.63 -10.49 14.44
C ILE A 229 -2.46 -11.41 15.33
N LYS A 230 -3.38 -10.85 16.12
CA LYS A 230 -4.28 -11.62 16.98
C LYS A 230 -5.15 -12.61 16.20
N ARG A 231 -5.60 -12.23 15.00
CA ARG A 231 -6.30 -13.14 14.09
C ARG A 231 -5.40 -14.30 13.61
N CYS A 232 -4.14 -14.02 13.34
CA CYS A 232 -3.17 -15.06 12.96
C CYS A 232 -2.86 -16.02 14.11
N GLU A 233 -2.79 -15.51 15.32
CA GLU A 233 -2.55 -16.28 16.56
C GLU A 233 -3.79 -17.03 17.04
N GLY A 234 -4.99 -16.69 16.53
CA GLY A 234 -6.27 -17.28 16.98
C GLY A 234 -6.71 -16.81 18.37
N THR A 235 -6.21 -15.64 18.80
CA THR A 235 -6.51 -15.07 20.14
C THR A 235 -7.68 -14.10 20.11
N ILE A 236 -8.20 -13.74 18.93
CA ILE A 236 -9.38 -12.89 18.78
C ILE A 236 -10.33 -13.47 17.72
N ASP A 237 -11.63 -13.40 17.97
CA ASP A 237 -12.68 -13.72 17.01
C ASP A 237 -12.88 -12.61 15.97
N ALA A 238 -13.81 -12.80 15.04
CA ALA A 238 -14.22 -11.82 14.07
C ALA A 238 -15.71 -11.94 13.75
N GLU A 239 -16.28 -10.90 13.18
CA GLU A 239 -17.62 -10.89 12.62
C GLU A 239 -17.59 -11.35 11.17
N GLU A 240 -18.41 -12.36 10.85
CA GLU A 240 -18.58 -12.81 9.47
C GLU A 240 -19.55 -11.88 8.72
N THR A 241 -19.10 -11.38 7.57
CA THR A 241 -19.88 -10.50 6.71
C THR A 241 -19.95 -11.06 5.27
N ALA A 242 -20.63 -10.37 4.38
CA ALA A 242 -20.69 -10.78 2.97
C ALA A 242 -19.30 -10.77 2.28
N ILE A 243 -18.36 -9.95 2.76
CA ILE A 243 -17.06 -9.71 2.11
C ILE A 243 -15.88 -10.40 2.80
N GLY A 244 -16.09 -10.99 3.96
CA GLY A 244 -15.03 -11.59 4.77
C GLY A 244 -15.27 -11.40 6.26
N TYR A 245 -14.25 -11.66 7.06
CA TYR A 245 -14.28 -11.47 8.51
C TYR A 245 -13.79 -10.05 8.87
N LEU A 246 -14.58 -9.32 9.63
CA LEU A 246 -14.27 -7.98 10.12
C LEU A 246 -14.03 -7.99 11.65
N PRO A 247 -13.36 -6.95 12.19
CA PRO A 247 -13.29 -6.72 13.63
C PRO A 247 -14.69 -6.59 14.23
N LYS A 248 -14.90 -7.21 15.40
CA LYS A 248 -16.08 -6.93 16.22
C LYS A 248 -15.92 -5.57 16.91
N LYS A 249 -17.03 -5.03 17.40
CA LYS A 249 -16.99 -3.78 18.17
C LYS A 249 -16.03 -3.87 19.36
N GLY A 250 -15.08 -2.96 19.43
CA GLY A 250 -14.06 -2.90 20.48
C GLY A 250 -12.78 -3.72 20.21
N ASP A 251 -12.68 -4.44 19.10
CA ASP A 251 -11.48 -5.21 18.75
C ASP A 251 -10.31 -4.33 18.32
N ILE A 252 -10.60 -3.15 17.74
CA ILE A 252 -9.59 -2.14 17.42
C ILE A 252 -9.44 -1.21 18.61
N ASN A 253 -8.24 -1.16 19.20
CA ASN A 253 -7.95 -0.29 20.31
C ASN A 253 -7.90 1.18 19.85
N LEU A 254 -8.77 2.03 20.40
CA LEU A 254 -8.83 3.46 20.10
C LEU A 254 -8.20 4.33 21.20
N GLU A 255 -7.63 3.74 22.26
CA GLU A 255 -7.03 4.50 23.37
C GLU A 255 -6.04 5.55 22.87
N GLY A 256 -6.26 6.80 23.23
CA GLY A 256 -5.43 7.96 22.87
C GLY A 256 -5.74 8.58 21.50
N ILE A 257 -6.75 8.09 20.76
CA ILE A 257 -7.26 8.69 19.51
C ILE A 257 -8.80 8.83 19.52
N GLU A 258 -9.44 8.73 20.68
CA GLU A 258 -10.90 8.74 20.81
C GLU A 258 -11.53 10.04 20.30
N ASP A 259 -10.77 11.15 20.36
CA ASP A 259 -11.20 12.46 19.86
C ASP A 259 -11.16 12.53 18.31
N GLU A 260 -10.31 11.71 17.66
CA GLU A 260 -10.17 11.65 16.19
C GLU A 260 -11.02 10.53 15.60
N VAL A 261 -11.05 9.37 16.26
CA VAL A 261 -11.80 8.18 15.82
C VAL A 261 -12.77 7.75 16.91
N THR A 262 -13.98 8.32 16.87
CA THR A 262 -15.04 7.89 17.77
C THR A 262 -15.55 6.50 17.42
N PRO A 263 -16.27 5.79 18.32
CA PRO A 263 -16.91 4.52 17.99
C PRO A 263 -17.80 4.59 16.73
N GLU A 264 -18.49 5.70 16.51
CA GLU A 264 -19.35 5.92 15.34
C GLU A 264 -18.54 6.08 14.05
N ILE A 265 -17.36 6.71 14.13
CA ILE A 265 -16.43 6.80 12.99
C ILE A 265 -15.87 5.40 12.69
N LEU A 266 -15.49 4.63 13.71
CA LEU A 266 -15.03 3.26 13.52
C LEU A 266 -16.12 2.36 12.90
N ASP A 267 -17.37 2.48 13.35
CA ASP A 267 -18.51 1.76 12.77
C ASP A 267 -18.65 2.09 11.27
N LYS A 268 -18.52 3.36 10.88
CA LYS A 268 -18.51 3.78 9.45
C LYS A 268 -17.29 3.23 8.70
N LEU A 269 -16.11 3.21 9.32
CA LEU A 269 -14.88 2.66 8.72
C LEU A 269 -15.00 1.15 8.43
N LEU A 270 -15.72 0.42 9.26
CA LEU A 270 -15.94 -1.03 9.13
C LEU A 270 -17.24 -1.38 8.39
N TYR A 271 -18.10 -0.40 8.11
CA TYR A 271 -19.39 -0.66 7.46
C TYR A 271 -19.24 -1.24 6.06
N VAL A 272 -20.03 -2.31 5.79
CA VAL A 272 -20.14 -2.98 4.49
C VAL A 272 -21.42 -2.50 3.79
N ASP A 273 -21.28 -1.55 2.89
CA ASP A 273 -22.39 -1.02 2.08
C ASP A 273 -22.70 -1.99 0.94
N LYS A 274 -23.85 -2.69 1.03
CA LYS A 274 -24.25 -3.69 0.03
C LYS A 274 -24.41 -3.13 -1.38
N ASP A 275 -24.86 -1.87 -1.51
CA ASP A 275 -25.10 -1.27 -2.82
C ASP A 275 -23.79 -0.84 -3.49
N LEU A 276 -22.83 -0.33 -2.71
CA LEU A 276 -21.49 -0.06 -3.22
C LEU A 276 -20.78 -1.36 -3.63
N TRP A 277 -20.91 -2.43 -2.84
CA TRP A 277 -20.31 -3.72 -3.19
C TRP A 277 -20.96 -4.38 -4.42
N LYS A 278 -22.27 -4.18 -4.68
CA LYS A 278 -22.89 -4.59 -5.95
C LYS A 278 -22.30 -3.87 -7.16
N LYS A 279 -21.99 -2.57 -7.02
CA LYS A 279 -21.27 -1.81 -8.08
C LYS A 279 -19.85 -2.33 -8.28
N GLU A 280 -19.18 -2.68 -7.18
CA GLU A 280 -17.82 -3.28 -7.23
C GLU A 280 -17.83 -4.62 -7.96
N ILE A 281 -18.82 -5.47 -7.74
CA ILE A 281 -18.99 -6.73 -8.49
C ILE A 281 -19.12 -6.45 -10.00
N ALA A 282 -19.97 -5.49 -10.37
CA ALA A 282 -20.17 -5.13 -11.78
C ALA A 282 -18.87 -4.65 -12.43
N GLU A 283 -18.09 -3.81 -11.71
CA GLU A 283 -16.79 -3.32 -12.15
C GLU A 283 -15.76 -4.45 -12.26
N MET A 284 -15.72 -5.40 -11.32
CA MET A 284 -14.84 -6.56 -11.39
C MET A 284 -15.18 -7.48 -12.57
N ARG A 285 -16.47 -7.70 -12.86
CA ARG A 285 -16.90 -8.47 -14.05
C ARG A 285 -16.46 -7.77 -15.33
N ARG A 286 -16.60 -6.43 -15.40
CA ARG A 286 -16.11 -5.61 -16.50
C ARG A 286 -14.59 -5.77 -16.66
N TYR A 287 -13.83 -5.56 -15.58
CA TYR A 287 -12.37 -5.68 -15.58
C TYR A 287 -11.89 -7.05 -16.06
N TYR A 288 -12.45 -8.13 -15.52
CA TYR A 288 -12.09 -9.50 -15.91
C TYR A 288 -12.38 -9.76 -17.39
N LYS A 289 -13.51 -9.24 -17.88
CA LYS A 289 -13.89 -9.39 -19.29
C LYS A 289 -13.03 -8.49 -20.19
N GLU A 290 -13.12 -7.17 -20.04
CA GLU A 290 -12.62 -6.20 -21.00
C GLU A 290 -11.10 -5.99 -20.89
N ASP A 291 -10.54 -6.04 -19.67
CA ASP A 291 -9.13 -5.75 -19.44
C ASP A 291 -8.25 -7.00 -19.44
N ILE A 292 -8.81 -8.18 -19.23
CA ILE A 292 -8.07 -9.45 -19.21
C ILE A 292 -8.50 -10.34 -20.38
N SER A 293 -9.76 -10.85 -20.37
CA SER A 293 -10.18 -11.89 -21.32
C SER A 293 -10.23 -11.39 -22.76
N ASP A 294 -10.82 -10.22 -23.01
CA ASP A 294 -10.92 -9.65 -24.37
C ASP A 294 -9.53 -9.24 -24.94
N LYS A 295 -8.52 -9.13 -24.07
CA LYS A 295 -7.11 -8.88 -24.44
C LYS A 295 -6.27 -10.16 -24.57
N GLY A 296 -6.92 -11.32 -24.61
CA GLY A 296 -6.25 -12.61 -24.78
C GLY A 296 -5.75 -13.27 -23.51
N GLY A 297 -6.12 -12.71 -22.35
CA GLY A 297 -5.89 -13.32 -21.06
C GLY A 297 -7.01 -14.31 -20.70
N HIS A 298 -6.84 -15.00 -19.57
CA HIS A 298 -7.87 -15.86 -19.00
C HIS A 298 -8.01 -15.62 -17.49
N ILE A 299 -9.17 -16.00 -16.96
CA ILE A 299 -9.45 -15.91 -15.52
C ILE A 299 -9.67 -17.32 -14.99
N PRO A 300 -8.95 -17.74 -13.93
CA PRO A 300 -9.24 -19.01 -13.27
C PRO A 300 -10.72 -19.10 -12.82
N ALA A 301 -11.39 -20.20 -13.12
CA ALA A 301 -12.81 -20.40 -12.80
C ALA A 301 -13.09 -20.21 -11.30
N ALA A 302 -12.14 -20.56 -10.44
CA ALA A 302 -12.26 -20.38 -9.00
C ALA A 302 -12.45 -18.90 -8.60
N LEU A 303 -11.84 -17.94 -9.30
CA LEU A 303 -11.99 -16.52 -9.02
C LEU A 303 -13.35 -15.99 -9.49
N ILE A 304 -13.85 -16.48 -10.63
CA ILE A 304 -15.20 -16.17 -11.09
C ILE A 304 -16.23 -16.68 -10.07
N ALA A 305 -16.04 -17.91 -9.58
CA ALA A 305 -16.91 -18.49 -8.57
C ALA A 305 -16.88 -17.70 -7.23
N GLN A 306 -15.76 -17.08 -6.86
CA GLN A 306 -15.72 -16.19 -5.68
C GLN A 306 -16.55 -14.93 -5.88
N LEU A 307 -16.52 -14.37 -7.09
CA LEU A 307 -17.32 -13.20 -7.44
C LEU A 307 -18.82 -13.52 -7.40
N ASP A 308 -19.23 -14.70 -7.91
CA ASP A 308 -20.60 -15.18 -7.85
C ASP A 308 -21.05 -15.40 -6.39
N LYS A 309 -20.22 -16.03 -5.56
CA LYS A 309 -20.48 -16.22 -4.12
C LYS A 309 -20.60 -14.89 -3.37
N LEU A 310 -19.82 -13.87 -3.72
CA LEU A 310 -19.96 -12.55 -3.13
C LEU A 310 -21.32 -11.94 -3.44
N GLU A 311 -21.75 -12.03 -4.71
CA GLU A 311 -23.08 -11.57 -5.13
C GLU A 311 -24.20 -12.28 -4.38
N GLU A 312 -24.11 -13.59 -4.21
CA GLU A 312 -25.05 -14.39 -3.42
C GLU A 312 -25.12 -13.96 -1.95
N ARG A 313 -23.95 -13.70 -1.32
CA ARG A 313 -23.89 -13.25 0.09
C ARG A 313 -24.48 -11.86 0.29
N LEU A 314 -24.28 -10.95 -0.67
CA LEU A 314 -24.84 -9.59 -0.60
C LEU A 314 -26.37 -9.56 -0.80
N ASN A 315 -26.93 -10.58 -1.44
CA ASN A 315 -28.38 -10.69 -1.66
C ASN A 315 -29.13 -11.38 -0.51
N LYS A 316 -28.42 -11.94 0.46
CA LYS A 316 -28.97 -12.45 1.72
C LYS A 316 -29.13 -11.33 2.75
#